data_ab1bb26b2733e3938e9a7da3fe2d4cdc
#
_entry.id   ab1bb26b2733e3938e9a7da3fe2d4cdc
#
_cell.length_a   1.000
_cell.length_b   1.000
_cell.length_c   1.000
_cell.angle_alpha   90.00
_cell.angle_beta   90.00
_cell.angle_gamma   90.00
#
_symmetry.space_group_name_H-M   'P 1'
#
loop_
_entity.id
_entity.type
_entity.pdbx_description
1 polymer ?
#
loop_
_entity_poly.entity_id
_entity_poly.type
_entity_poly.pdbx_seq_one_letter_code
_entity_poly.pdbx_strand_id
1 'polypeptide(L)'
;KDYCLHLEEGDTRLLLKKLAPVRLVRNNFRSAVEAAEAVGASEEELRILLGRGRAKRGIFEGDLEEGELEIGQVSALLHGKGVQSVASVMQELVEESRRAWERMQELDF
;
A
#
# COMPACT_ATOMS: atom_id res chain seq x y z
N LYS A 1 4.43 9.67 -5.97
CA LYS A 1 3.85 10.23 -4.72
C LYS A 1 2.39 10.64 -4.95
N ASP A 2 2.09 11.41 -5.99
CA ASP A 2 0.72 11.86 -6.26
C ASP A 2 -0.28 10.72 -6.39
N TYR A 3 0.11 9.63 -7.05
CA TYR A 3 -0.71 8.43 -7.16
C TYR A 3 -1.16 7.90 -5.78
N CYS A 4 -0.27 7.86 -4.80
CA CYS A 4 -0.57 7.38 -3.44
C CYS A 4 -1.61 8.26 -2.71
N LEU A 5 -1.68 9.54 -3.04
CA LEU A 5 -2.61 10.49 -2.42
C LEU A 5 -4.06 10.35 -2.91
N HIS A 6 -4.27 9.60 -4.00
CA HIS A 6 -5.59 9.37 -4.59
C HIS A 6 -6.16 7.99 -4.26
N LEU A 7 -5.45 7.19 -3.44
CA LEU A 7 -5.92 5.89 -3.02
C LEU A 7 -7.04 6.00 -2.00
N GLU A 8 -8.05 5.16 -2.18
CA GLU A 8 -9.21 5.07 -1.30
C GLU A 8 -9.18 3.77 -0.49
N GLU A 9 -10.03 3.68 0.50
CA GLU A 9 -10.21 2.45 1.27
C GLU A 9 -10.66 1.31 0.34
N GLY A 10 -10.00 0.17 0.43
CA GLY A 10 -10.28 -1.00 -0.42
C GLY A 10 -9.45 -1.06 -1.71
N ASP A 11 -8.66 -0.03 -2.04
CA ASP A 11 -7.80 -0.05 -3.24
C ASP A 11 -6.61 -0.99 -3.13
N THR A 12 -6.31 -1.48 -1.93
CA THR A 12 -5.21 -2.40 -1.69
C THR A 12 -5.71 -3.78 -1.29
N ARG A 13 -4.98 -4.82 -1.68
CA ARG A 13 -5.25 -6.21 -1.33
C ARG A 13 -3.98 -6.96 -0.98
N LEU A 14 -4.03 -7.79 0.05
CA LEU A 14 -2.92 -8.66 0.45
C LEU A 14 -2.88 -9.90 -0.45
N LEU A 15 -1.80 -10.05 -1.20
CA LEU A 15 -1.60 -11.10 -2.20
C LEU A 15 -0.21 -11.74 -2.06
N LEU A 16 0.12 -12.69 -2.94
CA LEU A 16 1.40 -13.41 -2.97
C LEU A 16 1.73 -14.12 -1.64
N LYS A 17 0.70 -14.63 -0.96
CA LYS A 17 0.85 -15.24 0.36
C LYS A 17 1.72 -16.49 0.37
N LYS A 18 1.83 -17.20 -0.76
CA LYS A 18 2.71 -18.37 -0.91
C LYS A 18 4.19 -18.00 -1.05
N LEU A 19 4.49 -16.76 -1.44
CA LEU A 19 5.86 -16.24 -1.53
C LEU A 19 6.21 -15.45 -0.27
N ALA A 20 5.96 -14.17 -0.31
CA ALA A 20 6.01 -13.25 0.81
C ALA A 20 4.80 -12.33 0.69
N PRO A 21 3.87 -12.32 1.64
CA PRO A 21 2.66 -11.52 1.54
C PRO A 21 2.98 -10.05 1.33
N VAL A 22 2.39 -9.45 0.30
CA VAL A 22 2.52 -8.02 -0.01
C VAL A 22 1.14 -7.41 -0.21
N ARG A 23 1.00 -6.16 0.15
CA ARG A 23 -0.22 -5.42 -0.10
C ARG A 23 -0.06 -4.59 -1.36
N LEU A 24 -0.82 -4.97 -2.38
CA LEU A 24 -0.74 -4.42 -3.73
C LEU A 24 -1.89 -3.48 -4.04
N VAL A 25 -1.57 -2.38 -4.72
CA VAL A 25 -2.53 -1.45 -5.30
C VAL A 25 -3.11 -2.04 -6.59
N ARG A 26 -4.32 -1.62 -6.93
CA ARG A 26 -5.02 -2.07 -8.16
C ARG A 26 -4.28 -1.62 -9.41
N ASN A 27 -3.85 -2.58 -10.22
CA ASN A 27 -3.28 -2.39 -11.56
C ASN A 27 -3.32 -3.73 -12.34
N ASN A 28 -2.76 -3.77 -13.54
CA ASN A 28 -2.73 -5.00 -14.36
C ASN A 28 -1.97 -6.13 -13.68
N PHE A 29 -0.82 -5.84 -13.08
CA PHE A 29 -0.03 -6.84 -12.36
C PHE A 29 -0.83 -7.46 -11.22
N ARG A 30 -1.46 -6.65 -10.37
CA ARG A 30 -2.31 -7.17 -9.29
C ARG A 30 -3.43 -8.05 -9.84
N SER A 31 -4.10 -7.65 -10.91
CA SER A 31 -5.16 -8.45 -11.53
C SER A 31 -4.66 -9.80 -12.03
N ALA A 32 -3.46 -9.84 -12.62
CA ALA A 32 -2.83 -11.09 -13.05
C ALA A 32 -2.51 -12.01 -11.86
N VAL A 33 -2.01 -11.46 -10.74
CA VAL A 33 -1.76 -12.23 -9.51
C VAL A 33 -3.06 -12.77 -8.94
N GLU A 34 -4.11 -11.95 -8.85
CA GLU A 34 -5.43 -12.38 -8.37
C GLU A 34 -6.00 -13.53 -9.20
N ALA A 35 -5.90 -13.44 -10.52
CA ALA A 35 -6.35 -14.50 -11.45
C ALA A 35 -5.55 -15.80 -11.25
N ALA A 36 -4.22 -15.70 -11.12
CA ALA A 36 -3.36 -16.85 -10.89
C ALA A 36 -3.67 -17.53 -9.53
N GLU A 37 -3.81 -16.76 -8.47
CA GLU A 37 -4.15 -17.28 -7.14
C GLU A 37 -5.54 -17.92 -7.11
N ALA A 38 -6.51 -17.37 -7.85
CA ALA A 38 -7.88 -17.90 -7.92
C ALA A 38 -7.95 -19.30 -8.52
N VAL A 39 -7.04 -19.64 -9.44
CA VAL A 39 -6.93 -21.00 -10.03
C VAL A 39 -5.94 -21.89 -9.29
N GLY A 40 -5.41 -21.45 -8.15
CA GLY A 40 -4.55 -22.25 -7.31
C GLY A 40 -3.09 -22.32 -7.78
N ALA A 41 -2.57 -21.28 -8.40
CA ALA A 41 -1.18 -21.22 -8.87
C ALA A 41 -0.19 -21.66 -7.78
N SER A 42 0.84 -22.40 -8.20
CA SER A 42 1.93 -22.84 -7.33
C SER A 42 2.86 -21.68 -6.96
N GLU A 43 3.68 -21.89 -5.96
CA GLU A 43 4.73 -20.93 -5.58
C GLU A 43 5.66 -20.60 -6.76
N GLU A 44 6.05 -21.61 -7.55
CA GLU A 44 6.91 -21.42 -8.72
C GLU A 44 6.23 -20.61 -9.82
N GLU A 45 4.97 -20.88 -10.11
CA GLU A 45 4.19 -20.10 -11.08
C GLU A 45 4.06 -18.64 -10.67
N LEU A 46 3.84 -18.36 -9.38
CA LEU A 46 3.79 -17.01 -8.85
C LEU A 46 5.14 -16.30 -8.90
N ARG A 47 6.26 -17.01 -8.68
CA ARG A 47 7.61 -16.46 -8.85
C ARG A 47 7.89 -16.05 -10.29
N ILE A 48 7.49 -16.87 -11.23
CA ILE A 48 7.64 -16.60 -12.67
C ILE A 48 6.79 -15.36 -13.03
N LEU A 49 5.57 -15.29 -12.57
CA LEU A 49 4.67 -14.15 -12.81
C LEU A 49 5.23 -12.85 -12.21
N LEU A 50 5.74 -12.90 -10.98
CA LEU A 50 6.36 -11.76 -10.33
C LEU A 50 7.59 -11.27 -11.10
N GLY A 51 8.46 -12.19 -11.52
CA GLY A 51 9.70 -11.87 -12.20
C GLY A 51 10.71 -11.14 -11.30
N ARG A 52 11.65 -10.44 -11.92
CA ARG A 52 12.68 -9.66 -11.23
C ARG A 52 12.49 -8.15 -11.46
N GLY A 53 12.72 -7.36 -10.42
CA GLY A 53 12.75 -5.91 -10.51
C GLY A 53 11.38 -5.25 -10.71
N ARG A 54 10.29 -5.96 -10.48
CA ARG A 54 8.94 -5.44 -10.66
C ARG A 54 8.59 -4.30 -9.69
N ALA A 55 9.04 -4.39 -8.45
CA ALA A 55 8.90 -3.31 -7.47
C ALA A 55 9.70 -2.06 -7.88
N LYS A 56 10.95 -2.25 -8.34
CA LYS A 56 11.75 -1.16 -8.88
C LYS A 56 11.04 -0.47 -10.06
N ARG A 57 10.50 -1.24 -10.97
CA ARG A 57 9.75 -0.78 -12.14
C ARG A 57 8.54 0.09 -11.73
N GLY A 58 7.79 -0.34 -10.71
CA GLY A 58 6.65 0.42 -10.20
C GLY A 58 7.05 1.66 -9.41
N ILE A 59 7.89 1.49 -8.39
CA ILE A 59 8.18 2.53 -7.41
C ILE A 59 9.16 3.59 -7.94
N PHE A 60 10.20 3.19 -8.66
CA PHE A 60 11.27 4.10 -9.12
C PHE A 60 11.15 4.49 -10.58
N GLU A 61 10.66 3.61 -11.44
CA GLU A 61 10.52 3.88 -12.86
C GLU A 61 9.12 4.40 -13.23
N GLY A 62 8.16 4.31 -12.30
CA GLY A 62 6.83 4.91 -12.44
C GLY A 62 5.87 4.11 -13.33
N ASP A 63 6.11 2.83 -13.56
CA ASP A 63 5.18 1.95 -14.28
C ASP A 63 4.00 1.58 -13.38
N LEU A 64 2.93 2.35 -13.48
CA LEU A 64 1.73 2.17 -12.68
C LEU A 64 0.87 0.99 -13.13
N GLU A 65 1.07 0.48 -14.34
CA GLU A 65 0.25 -0.59 -14.92
C GLU A 65 0.80 -1.99 -14.60
N GLU A 66 2.10 -2.18 -14.81
CA GLU A 66 2.76 -3.48 -14.71
C GLU A 66 3.72 -3.59 -13.52
N GLY A 67 3.97 -2.49 -12.82
CA GLY A 67 4.82 -2.47 -11.65
C GLY A 67 4.18 -3.14 -10.43
N GLU A 68 4.99 -3.65 -9.53
CA GLU A 68 4.56 -4.07 -8.19
C GLU A 68 4.48 -2.83 -7.31
N LEU A 69 3.24 -2.38 -7.05
CA LEU A 69 2.98 -1.18 -6.27
C LEU A 69 2.56 -1.57 -4.85
N GLU A 70 3.54 -1.64 -3.97
CA GLU A 70 3.34 -1.94 -2.56
C GLU A 70 3.04 -0.69 -1.75
N ILE A 71 2.02 -0.75 -0.90
CA ILE A 71 1.67 0.35 -0.01
C ILE A 71 0.96 -0.17 1.24
N GLY A 72 1.01 0.59 2.32
CA GLY A 72 0.35 0.23 3.58
C GLY A 72 -1.17 0.26 3.50
N GLN A 73 -1.82 -0.52 4.33
CA GLN A 73 -3.28 -0.63 4.40
C GLN A 73 -3.97 0.71 4.70
N VAL A 74 -3.32 1.56 5.46
CA VAL A 74 -3.86 2.87 5.90
C VAL A 74 -3.54 4.01 4.93
N SER A 75 -3.08 3.70 3.73
CA SER A 75 -2.74 4.70 2.70
C SER A 75 -3.89 5.64 2.35
N ALA A 76 -5.14 5.17 2.47
CA ALA A 76 -6.32 6.01 2.26
C ALA A 76 -6.40 7.21 3.21
N LEU A 77 -5.74 7.17 4.37
CA LEU A 77 -5.65 8.30 5.30
C LEU A 77 -4.85 9.49 4.73
N LEU A 78 -4.08 9.27 3.66
CA LEU A 78 -3.35 10.32 2.94
C LEU A 78 -4.22 11.06 1.93
N HIS A 79 -5.41 10.54 1.63
CA HIS A 79 -6.31 11.10 0.63
C HIS A 79 -6.64 12.56 0.96
N GLY A 80 -6.44 13.44 -0.02
CA GLY A 80 -6.70 14.87 0.11
C GLY A 80 -5.66 15.69 0.90
N LYS A 81 -4.63 15.06 1.49
CA LYS A 81 -3.62 15.80 2.28
C LYS A 81 -2.54 16.50 1.43
N GLY A 82 -2.32 16.06 0.21
CA GLY A 82 -1.23 16.56 -0.63
C GLY A 82 0.17 16.07 -0.20
N VAL A 83 1.18 16.41 -0.98
CA VAL A 83 2.58 16.10 -0.64
C VAL A 83 3.08 17.13 0.37
N GLN A 84 3.48 16.67 1.54
CA GLN A 84 3.96 17.50 2.65
C GLN A 84 5.46 17.35 2.87
N SER A 85 6.08 18.34 3.53
CA SER A 85 7.45 18.19 4.01
C SER A 85 7.53 17.17 5.17
N VAL A 86 8.69 16.56 5.36
CA VAL A 86 8.91 15.65 6.49
C VAL A 86 8.67 16.37 7.83
N ALA A 87 9.10 17.62 7.96
CA ALA A 87 8.88 18.42 9.15
C ALA A 87 7.38 18.60 9.47
N SER A 88 6.57 18.91 8.44
CA SER A 88 5.12 19.05 8.58
C SER A 88 4.44 17.74 9.01
N VAL A 89 4.84 16.61 8.41
CA VAL A 89 4.31 15.29 8.77
C VAL A 89 4.65 14.93 10.20
N MET A 90 5.89 15.19 10.63
CA MET A 90 6.32 14.91 12.01
C MET A 90 5.58 15.79 13.03
N GLN A 91 5.38 17.06 12.73
CA GLN A 91 4.61 17.95 13.59
C GLN A 91 3.15 17.48 13.73
N GLU A 92 2.50 17.17 12.62
CA GLU A 92 1.13 16.62 12.61
C GLU A 92 1.03 15.35 13.47
N LEU A 93 1.98 14.43 13.32
CA LEU A 93 2.03 13.18 14.08
C LEU A 93 2.08 13.42 15.58
N VAL A 94 2.95 14.34 16.02
CA VAL A 94 3.09 14.70 17.44
C VAL A 94 1.82 15.35 17.98
N GLU A 95 1.24 16.28 17.24
CA GLU A 95 0.00 16.96 17.64
C GLU A 95 -1.18 16.01 17.73
N GLU A 96 -1.35 15.14 16.75
CA GLU A 96 -2.42 14.14 16.73
C GLU A 96 -2.25 13.12 17.87
N SER A 97 -1.03 12.69 18.13
CA SER A 97 -0.72 11.79 19.25
C SER A 97 -1.09 12.41 20.59
N ARG A 98 -0.78 13.70 20.79
CA ARG A 98 -1.14 14.44 22.03
C ARG A 98 -2.65 14.51 22.18
N ARG A 99 -3.37 14.89 21.13
CA ARG A 99 -4.84 14.95 21.17
C ARG A 99 -5.48 13.59 21.44
N ALA A 100 -4.91 12.53 20.86
CA ALA A 100 -5.39 11.17 21.12
C ALA A 100 -5.18 10.78 22.59
N TRP A 101 -4.01 11.11 23.16
CA TRP A 101 -3.71 10.87 24.55
C TRP A 101 -4.65 11.63 25.50
N GLU A 102 -4.89 12.92 25.25
CA GLU A 102 -5.83 13.74 26.01
C GLU A 102 -7.23 13.13 26.00
N ARG A 103 -7.73 12.74 24.84
CA ARG A 103 -9.05 12.06 24.72
C ARG A 103 -9.11 10.75 25.48
N MET A 104 -8.02 9.99 25.50
CA MET A 104 -7.99 8.73 26.27
C MET A 104 -8.09 8.96 27.77
N GLN A 105 -7.53 10.06 28.28
CA GLN A 105 -7.62 10.41 29.70
C GLN A 105 -9.01 10.85 30.13
N GLU A 106 -9.82 11.34 29.19
CA GLU A 106 -11.21 11.75 29.43
C GLU A 106 -12.18 10.56 29.44
N LEU A 107 -11.74 9.38 29.00
CA LEU A 107 -12.58 8.18 29.02
C LEU A 107 -12.68 7.64 30.46
N ASP A 108 -13.92 7.60 30.96
CA ASP A 108 -14.28 6.96 32.23
C ASP A 108 -14.69 5.49 31.93
N PHE A 109 -13.93 4.58 32.44
CA PHE A 109 -14.20 3.15 32.27
C PHE A 109 -14.91 2.57 33.47
#